data_68e1e7a006aa602db4ec020405fceca0
#
_entry.id   68e1e7a006aa602db4ec020405fceca0
#
_cell.length_a   1.000
_cell.length_b   1.000
_cell.length_c   1.000
_cell.angle_alpha   90.00
_cell.angle_beta   90.00
_cell.angle_gamma   90.00
#
_symmetry.space_group_name_H-M   'P 1'
#
loop_
_entity.id
_entity.type
_entity.pdbx_description
1 polymer ?
#
loop_
_entity_poly.entity_id
_entity_poly.type
_entity_poly.pdbx_seq_one_letter_code
_entity_poly.pdbx_strand_id
1 'polypeptide(L)' 'MNQEVLHTEKILADRKIFFLDLKENARGKVVKITEDVSGNRDTIMVPDEALDDFADALERILNTDAAGAPADDA' A
#
# COMPACT_ATOMS: atom_id res chain seq x y z
N MET A 1 -21.60 -9.36 -2.14
CA MET A 1 -21.71 -9.11 -1.40
C MET A 1 -20.85 -8.70 -0.54
N ASN A 2 -20.36 -9.10 0.12
CA ASN A 2 -19.57 -8.57 1.07
C ASN A 2 -18.15 -8.71 0.76
N GLN A 3 -17.36 -7.72 1.15
CA GLN A 3 -15.93 -7.81 1.11
C GLN A 3 -15.47 -8.27 2.46
N GLU A 4 -14.62 -9.25 2.46
CA GLU A 4 -14.09 -9.72 3.70
C GLU A 4 -12.68 -9.21 3.84
N VAL A 5 -12.36 -8.62 4.98
CA VAL A 5 -11.00 -8.16 5.22
C VAL A 5 -10.20 -9.32 5.78
N LEU A 6 -9.21 -9.75 5.03
CA LEU A 6 -8.40 -10.89 5.43
C LEU A 6 -7.22 -10.49 6.28
N HIS A 7 -6.71 -9.30 6.08
CA HIS A 7 -5.52 -8.86 6.79
C HIS A 7 -5.41 -7.35 6.67
N THR A 8 -4.92 -6.72 7.71
CA THR A 8 -4.74 -5.27 7.72
C THR A 8 -3.38 -4.95 8.28
N GLU A 9 -2.69 -4.03 7.62
CA GLU A 9 -1.45 -3.48 8.12
C GLU A 9 -1.63 -1.99 8.32
N LYS A 10 -0.94 -1.46 9.33
CA LYS A 10 -1.02 -0.05 9.62
C LYS A 10 0.40 0.45 9.78
N ILE A 11 0.72 1.52 9.09
CA ILE A 11 2.07 2.08 9.14
C ILE A 11 1.96 3.54 9.58
N LEU A 12 2.66 3.87 10.64
CA LEU A 12 2.69 5.23 11.13
C LEU A 12 3.93 5.93 10.58
N ALA A 13 3.72 7.08 9.97
CA ALA A 13 4.82 7.78 9.37
C ALA A 13 4.66 9.26 9.62
N ASP A 14 5.44 9.78 10.50
CA ASP A 14 5.44 11.19 10.77
C ASP A 14 4.01 11.72 10.93
N ARG A 15 3.47 12.41 10.01
CA ARG A 15 2.16 12.99 10.19
C ARG A 15 1.08 12.26 9.45
N LYS A 16 1.35 11.08 8.96
CA LYS A 16 0.35 10.36 8.22
C LYS A 16 0.31 8.90 8.64
N ILE A 17 -0.79 8.28 8.32
CA ILE A 17 -0.99 6.88 8.63
C ILE A 17 -1.37 6.20 7.33
N PHE A 18 -0.76 5.05 7.07
CA PHE A 18 -1.16 4.24 5.94
C PHE A 18 -1.85 2.99 6.44
N PHE A 19 -2.99 2.67 5.84
CA PHE A 19 -3.68 1.43 6.12
C PHE A 19 -3.66 0.59 4.86
N LEU A 20 -3.30 -0.66 5.00
CA LEU A 20 -3.29 -1.57 3.86
C LEU A 20 -4.21 -2.73 4.21
N ASP A 21 -5.31 -2.85 3.53
CA ASP A 21 -6.30 -3.87 3.82
C ASP A 21 -6.40 -4.85 2.67
N LEU A 22 -6.12 -6.10 2.96
CA LEU A 22 -6.32 -7.15 1.95
C LEU A 22 -7.77 -7.58 2.06
N LYS A 23 -8.49 -7.42 0.99
CA LYS A 23 -9.91 -7.76 0.96
C LYS A 23 -10.19 -8.79 -0.10
N GLU A 24 -11.24 -9.53 0.10
CA GLU A 24 -11.65 -10.53 -0.87
C GLU A 24 -13.12 -10.35 -1.16
N ASN A 25 -13.46 -10.42 -2.43
CA ASN A 25 -14.86 -10.37 -2.82
C ASN A 25 -15.06 -11.42 -3.92
N ALA A 26 -16.22 -11.41 -4.56
CA ALA A 26 -16.55 -12.44 -5.51
C ALA A 26 -15.60 -12.46 -6.71
N ARG A 27 -14.95 -11.33 -6.98
CA ARG A 27 -14.05 -11.28 -8.11
C ARG A 27 -12.63 -11.65 -7.77
N GLY A 28 -12.31 -11.76 -6.51
CA GLY A 28 -10.95 -12.09 -6.11
C GLY A 28 -10.47 -11.15 -5.03
N LYS A 29 -9.17 -11.00 -4.95
CA LYS A 29 -8.58 -10.22 -3.87
C LYS A 29 -8.12 -8.87 -4.36
N VAL A 30 -8.10 -7.90 -3.45
CA VAL A 30 -7.67 -6.56 -3.77
C VAL A 30 -7.08 -5.97 -2.50
N VAL A 31 -6.08 -5.13 -2.64
CA VAL A 31 -5.52 -4.43 -1.50
C VAL A 31 -5.96 -2.98 -1.58
N LYS A 32 -6.59 -2.53 -0.52
CA LYS A 32 -7.02 -1.15 -0.41
C LYS A 32 -5.97 -0.42 0.41
N ILE A 33 -5.35 0.58 -0.17
CA ILE A 33 -4.33 1.36 0.52
C ILE A 33 -4.89 2.75 0.77
N THR A 34 -4.93 3.12 2.04
CA THR A 34 -5.47 4.41 2.45
C THR A 34 -4.38 5.25 3.08
N GLU A 35 -4.27 6.48 2.66
CA GLU A 35 -3.36 7.42 3.28
C GLU A 35 -4.22 8.41 4.07
N ASP A 36 -3.96 8.56 5.35
CA ASP A 36 -4.70 9.45 6.21
C ASP A 36 -3.77 10.55 6.70
N VAL A 37 -4.06 11.78 6.33
CA VAL A 37 -3.27 12.93 6.76
C VAL A 37 -4.21 13.86 7.47
N SER A 38 -4.15 13.88 8.78
CA SER A 38 -4.98 14.75 9.60
C SER A 38 -6.47 14.61 9.28
N GLY A 39 -6.90 13.40 9.08
CA GLY A 39 -8.30 13.14 8.81
C GLY A 39 -8.68 13.16 7.34
N ASN A 40 -7.80 13.64 6.48
CA ASN A 40 -8.06 13.60 5.05
C ASN A 40 -7.55 12.28 4.51
N ARG A 41 -8.39 11.56 3.80
CA ARG A 41 -8.03 10.23 3.35
C ARG A 41 -8.08 10.13 1.85
N ASP A 42 -7.04 9.49 1.32
CA ASP A 42 -7.00 9.14 -0.09
C ASP A 42 -6.81 7.64 -0.17
N THR A 43 -7.49 7.04 -1.10
CA THR A 43 -7.49 5.58 -1.19
C THR A 43 -7.24 5.15 -2.62
N ILE A 44 -6.43 4.11 -2.76
CA ILE A 44 -6.25 3.47 -4.04
C ILE A 44 -6.50 1.99 -3.86
N MET A 45 -6.83 1.33 -4.95
CA MET A 45 -7.09 -0.10 -4.92
C MET A 45 -6.10 -0.79 -5.84
N VAL A 46 -5.39 -1.75 -5.31
CA VAL A 46 -4.39 -2.49 -6.07
C VAL A 46 -4.91 -3.91 -6.26
N PRO A 47 -5.21 -4.31 -7.49
CA PRO A 47 -5.74 -5.64 -7.70
C PRO A 47 -4.71 -6.71 -7.41
N ASP A 48 -5.18 -7.87 -7.07
CA ASP A 48 -4.33 -8.98 -6.69
C ASP A 48 -3.28 -9.27 -7.75
N GLU A 49 -3.67 -9.21 -9.00
CA GLU A 49 -2.75 -9.57 -10.08
C GLU A 49 -1.58 -8.59 -10.17
N ALA A 50 -1.69 -7.40 -9.60
CA ALA A 50 -0.61 -6.42 -9.66
C ALA A 50 0.22 -6.40 -8.38
N LEU A 51 -0.16 -7.17 -7.38
CA LEU A 51 0.52 -7.09 -6.09
C LEU A 51 1.97 -7.52 -6.15
N ASP A 52 2.27 -8.56 -6.90
CA ASP A 52 3.64 -9.01 -6.98
C ASP A 52 4.52 -7.95 -7.62
N ASP A 53 4.02 -7.32 -8.67
CA ASP A 53 4.79 -6.25 -9.31
C ASP A 53 4.95 -5.06 -8.39
N PHE A 54 3.91 -4.78 -7.62
CA PHE A 54 3.95 -3.68 -6.68
C PHE A 54 5.02 -3.95 -5.62
N ALA A 55 5.03 -5.15 -5.09
CA ALA A 55 6.01 -5.52 -4.07
C ALA A 55 7.42 -5.50 -4.62
N ASP A 56 7.60 -6.00 -5.84
CA ASP A 56 8.91 -6.00 -6.47
C ASP A 56 9.40 -4.58 -6.70
N ALA A 57 8.49 -3.69 -7.10
CA ALA A 57 8.86 -2.30 -7.33
C ALA A 57 9.31 -1.64 -6.02
N LEU A 58 8.59 -1.91 -4.95
CA LEU A 58 8.97 -1.36 -3.66
C LEU A 58 10.32 -1.89 -3.22
N GLU A 59 10.59 -3.14 -3.50
CA GLU A 59 11.85 -3.71 -3.12
C GLU A 59 13.00 -3.07 -3.90
N ARG A 60 12.79 -2.82 -5.17
CA ARG A 60 13.80 -2.15 -5.98
C ARG A 60 14.06 -0.73 -5.47
N ILE A 61 13.02 -0.06 -5.02
CA ILE A 61 13.16 1.26 -4.44
C ILE A 61 14.00 1.19 -3.17
N LEU A 62 13.72 0.22 -2.34
CA LEU A 62 14.46 0.06 -1.11
C LEU A 62 15.93 -0.23 -1.39
N ASN A 63 16.21 -1.04 -2.38
CA ASN A 63 17.57 -1.37 -2.70
C ASN A 63 18.33 -0.18 -3.30
N THR A 64 17.64 0.61 -4.08
CA THR A 64 18.26 1.80 -4.64
C THR A 64 18.63 2.77 -3.54
N ASP A 65 17.74 2.92 -2.59
CA ASP A 65 18.00 3.80 -1.49
C ASP A 65 19.18 3.30 -0.68
N ALA A 66 19.22 2.01 -0.47
CA ALA A 66 20.30 1.41 0.27
C ALA A 66 21.62 1.62 -0.45
N ALA A 67 21.57 1.79 -1.76
CA ALA A 67 22.77 2.03 -2.50
C ALA A 67 23.19 3.49 -2.48
N GLY A 68 22.44 4.30 -1.76
CA GLY A 68 22.87 5.68 -1.58
C GLY A 68 22.27 6.67 -2.52
N ALA A 69 21.37 6.28 -3.34
CA ALA A 69 20.75 7.23 -4.24
C ALA A 69 19.81 8.12 -3.46
N PRO A 70 19.82 9.36 -3.70
CA PRO A 70 19.03 10.24 -2.97
C PRO A 70 17.67 10.24 -3.46
N ALA A 71 16.92 10.42 -2.72
CA ALA A 71 15.71 10.42 -2.98
C ALA A 71 15.28 11.61 -3.44
N ASP A 72 14.81 11.94 -3.85
CA ASP A 72 14.44 12.94 -4.19
C ASP A 72 13.45 13.37 -3.93
N ASP A 73 12.94 13.59 -3.73
CA ASP A 73 12.05 13.91 -3.32
C ASP A 73 11.15 14.27 -3.85
N ALA A 74 10.82 14.26 -3.97
CA ALA A 74 9.87 14.51 -4.51
C ALA A 74 9.15 15.08 -4.33
#